data_c93f2b93533c565e27f553a2344eb0f3
#
_entry.id   c93f2b93533c565e27f553a2344eb0f3
#
_cell.length_a   1.000
_cell.length_b   1.000
_cell.length_c   1.000
_cell.angle_alpha   90.00
_cell.angle_beta   90.00
_cell.angle_gamma   90.00
#
_symmetry.space_group_name_H-M   'P 1'
#
loop_
_entity.id
_entity.type
_entity.pdbx_description
1 polymer ?
#
loop_
_entity_poly.entity_id
_entity_poly.type
_entity_poly.pdbx_seq_one_letter_code
_entity_poly.pdbx_strand_id
1 'polypeptide(L)'
;NANKCAFIRIGRTKQSRMSLVKIDINGVLLAPSKELRCLGVHFAAGTMLKFKFDHCKGKFYNAANAILAHVGNRADLVLPLCNAQCVPILLYAVESMSLTKTEKCRLAHPYFRIFAKLFHTFDNTIINQCYCYMDCLPLEYVIDLRMMKFLVKLASSSNKLLKSIYQLKSSDELINIQSKYGINNNSKVSWRTAIWRHFEIAIDFSAN
;
A
#
# COMPACT_ATOMS: atom_id res chain seq x y z
N ASN A 1 30.27 -7.82 -6.40
CA ASN A 1 30.83 -7.20 -5.19
C ASN A 1 30.11 -7.75 -3.97
N ALA A 2 30.70 -8.73 -3.29
CA ALA A 2 30.11 -9.45 -2.15
C ALA A 2 29.69 -8.49 -1.02
N ASN A 3 30.38 -7.37 -0.81
CA ASN A 3 30.06 -6.37 0.20
C ASN A 3 28.74 -5.62 -0.03
N LYS A 4 28.16 -5.73 -1.24
CA LYS A 4 26.85 -5.17 -1.59
C LYS A 4 25.74 -6.23 -1.67
N CYS A 5 26.09 -7.50 -1.43
CA CYS A 5 25.15 -8.60 -1.44
C CYS A 5 24.59 -8.83 -0.02
N ALA A 6 23.29 -9.07 0.04
CA ALA A 6 22.62 -9.48 1.25
C ALA A 6 21.54 -10.51 0.90
N PHE A 7 21.24 -11.41 1.80
CA PHE A 7 20.13 -12.34 1.62
C PHE A 7 19.27 -12.43 2.89
N ILE A 8 18.01 -12.71 2.70
CA ILE A 8 17.06 -13.02 3.76
C ILE A 8 16.55 -14.44 3.59
N ARG A 9 16.23 -15.08 4.69
CA ARG A 9 15.61 -16.40 4.68
C ARG A 9 14.12 -16.28 4.98
N ILE A 10 13.32 -16.97 4.18
CA ILE A 10 11.87 -17.03 4.34
C ILE A 10 11.49 -18.51 4.43
N GLY A 11 10.68 -18.90 5.41
CA GLY A 11 10.19 -20.26 5.55
C GLY A 11 10.00 -20.71 7.01
N ARG A 12 9.32 -21.85 7.17
CA ARG A 12 9.03 -22.47 8.47
C ARG A 12 10.27 -23.20 9.01
N THR A 13 11.21 -22.47 9.58
CA THR A 13 12.40 -23.08 10.21
C THR A 13 12.58 -22.50 11.60
N LYS A 14 12.92 -23.37 12.57
CA LYS A 14 13.24 -22.91 13.94
C LYS A 14 14.38 -21.89 13.88
N GLN A 15 14.25 -20.82 14.65
CA GLN A 15 15.17 -19.67 14.67
C GLN A 15 16.62 -20.09 14.92
N SER A 16 16.85 -21.15 15.68
CA SER A 16 18.18 -21.76 15.93
C SER A 16 18.89 -22.31 14.69
N ARG A 17 18.12 -22.69 13.63
CA ARG A 17 18.70 -23.17 12.36
C ARG A 17 18.92 -22.01 11.34
N MET A 18 18.42 -20.82 11.61
CA MET A 18 18.58 -19.67 10.69
C MET A 18 20.02 -19.14 10.67
N SER A 19 20.75 -19.27 11.76
CA SER A 19 22.14 -18.82 11.88
C SER A 19 23.16 -19.74 11.18
N LEU A 20 22.75 -20.97 10.82
CA LEU A 20 23.64 -21.97 10.24
C LEU A 20 23.81 -21.85 8.71
N VAL A 21 22.95 -21.10 8.04
CA VAL A 21 23.03 -20.96 6.58
C VAL A 21 23.93 -19.78 6.28
N LYS A 22 25.09 -20.05 5.72
CA LYS A 22 26.03 -19.06 5.16
C LYS A 22 26.10 -19.29 3.66
N ILE A 23 26.15 -18.22 2.89
CA ILE A 23 26.33 -18.26 1.43
C ILE A 23 27.74 -17.73 1.15
N ASP A 24 28.55 -18.51 0.46
CA ASP A 24 29.86 -18.06 0.01
C ASP A 24 29.72 -17.39 -1.37
N ILE A 25 30.24 -16.18 -1.49
CA ILE A 25 30.35 -15.47 -2.76
C ILE A 25 31.82 -15.02 -2.94
N ASN A 26 32.53 -15.72 -3.77
CA ASN A 26 33.94 -15.44 -4.07
C ASN A 26 34.83 -15.37 -2.82
N GLY A 27 34.68 -16.33 -1.90
CA GLY A 27 35.43 -16.39 -0.66
C GLY A 27 34.92 -15.47 0.46
N VAL A 28 33.84 -14.74 0.25
CA VAL A 28 33.19 -13.93 1.29
C VAL A 28 31.93 -14.62 1.78
N LEU A 29 31.95 -15.01 3.06
CA LEU A 29 30.81 -15.66 3.72
C LEU A 29 29.78 -14.62 4.13
N LEU A 30 28.60 -14.68 3.51
CA LEU A 30 27.45 -13.85 3.87
C LEU A 30 26.64 -14.54 4.97
N ALA A 31 26.26 -13.78 5.99
CA ALA A 31 25.25 -14.19 6.99
C ALA A 31 23.85 -13.73 6.58
N PRO A 32 22.79 -14.48 6.95
CA PRO A 32 21.43 -14.07 6.66
C PRO A 32 21.08 -12.77 7.40
N SER A 33 20.54 -11.81 6.68
CA SER A 33 20.05 -10.56 7.25
C SER A 33 18.61 -10.75 7.79
N LYS A 34 18.25 -10.03 8.85
CA LYS A 34 16.87 -9.97 9.33
C LYS A 34 15.99 -9.14 8.39
N GLU A 35 16.57 -8.21 7.68
CA GLU A 35 15.91 -7.28 6.78
C GLU A 35 16.73 -7.08 5.52
N LEU A 36 16.05 -6.91 4.40
CA LEU A 36 16.64 -6.62 3.09
C LEU A 36 15.89 -5.45 2.46
N ARG A 37 16.64 -4.47 1.95
CA ARG A 37 16.09 -3.42 1.09
C ARG A 37 16.39 -3.73 -0.36
N CYS A 38 15.33 -3.86 -1.16
CA CYS A 38 15.45 -4.06 -2.61
C CYS A 38 14.55 -3.07 -3.34
N LEU A 39 15.11 -2.30 -4.29
CA LEU A 39 14.40 -1.27 -5.06
C LEU A 39 13.51 -0.33 -4.20
N GLY A 40 14.00 0.05 -3.02
CA GLY A 40 13.26 0.93 -2.10
C GLY A 40 12.22 0.23 -1.19
N VAL A 41 11.93 -1.04 -1.43
CA VAL A 41 11.03 -1.85 -0.60
C VAL A 41 11.83 -2.57 0.48
N HIS A 42 11.31 -2.57 1.71
CA HIS A 42 11.91 -3.25 2.85
C HIS A 42 11.21 -4.58 3.11
N PHE A 43 11.98 -5.66 3.05
CA PHE A 43 11.54 -7.03 3.31
C PHE A 43 12.04 -7.48 4.68
N ALA A 44 11.24 -8.25 5.39
CA ALA A 44 11.63 -8.87 6.66
C ALA A 44 11.70 -10.39 6.52
N ALA A 45 12.74 -10.98 7.11
CA ALA A 45 12.89 -12.41 7.27
C ALA A 45 11.80 -12.96 8.22
N GLY A 46 11.26 -14.13 7.90
CA GLY A 46 10.23 -14.76 8.73
C GLY A 46 9.69 -16.04 8.13
N THR A 47 8.61 -16.56 8.69
CA THR A 47 7.91 -17.75 8.16
C THR A 47 7.27 -17.51 6.80
N MET A 48 6.90 -16.25 6.52
CA MET A 48 6.36 -15.77 5.26
C MET A 48 7.07 -14.48 4.87
N LEU A 49 7.00 -14.12 3.58
CA LEU A 49 7.48 -12.83 3.11
C LEU A 49 6.64 -11.70 3.75
N LYS A 50 7.30 -10.81 4.44
CA LYS A 50 6.66 -9.65 5.09
C LYS A 50 7.27 -8.35 4.57
N PHE A 51 6.42 -7.36 4.41
CA PHE A 51 6.82 -6.00 4.05
C PHE A 51 6.89 -5.12 5.30
N LYS A 52 7.88 -4.23 5.37
CA LYS A 52 8.00 -3.23 6.42
C LYS A 52 7.65 -1.86 5.90
N PHE A 53 6.66 -1.23 6.53
CA PHE A 53 6.15 0.09 6.13
C PHE A 53 6.65 1.24 7.03
N ASP A 54 7.45 0.95 8.05
CA ASP A 54 7.86 1.97 9.02
C ASP A 54 8.67 3.09 8.36
N HIS A 55 9.52 2.74 7.40
CA HIS A 55 10.32 3.71 6.67
C HIS A 55 9.46 4.65 5.78
N CYS A 56 8.50 4.11 5.04
CA CYS A 56 7.60 4.93 4.20
C CYS A 56 6.66 5.78 5.06
N LYS A 57 6.18 5.25 6.20
CA LYS A 57 5.39 6.01 7.18
C LYS A 57 6.20 7.17 7.77
N GLY A 58 7.45 6.93 8.17
CA GLY A 58 8.33 8.00 8.66
C GLY A 58 8.52 9.11 7.63
N LYS A 59 8.80 8.76 6.38
CA LYS A 59 8.91 9.74 5.29
C LYS A 59 7.59 10.48 5.03
N PHE A 60 6.46 9.77 5.08
CA PHE A 60 5.14 10.37 4.94
C PHE A 60 4.89 11.43 6.03
N TYR A 61 5.12 11.08 7.31
CA TYR A 61 4.92 12.02 8.41
C TYR A 61 5.87 13.22 8.32
N ASN A 62 7.11 13.05 7.93
CA ASN A 62 8.05 14.14 7.73
C ASN A 62 7.55 15.12 6.64
N ALA A 63 7.12 14.59 5.50
CA ALA A 63 6.58 15.41 4.41
C ALA A 63 5.26 16.10 4.80
N ALA A 64 4.34 15.37 5.43
CA ALA A 64 3.05 15.91 5.86
C ALA A 64 3.21 16.98 6.96
N ASN A 65 4.11 16.78 7.92
CA ASN A 65 4.39 17.78 8.94
C ASN A 65 5.05 19.03 8.35
N ALA A 66 5.92 18.90 7.34
CA ALA A 66 6.47 20.04 6.63
C ALA A 66 5.36 20.87 5.92
N ILE A 67 4.42 20.19 5.25
CA ILE A 67 3.26 20.87 4.65
C ILE A 67 2.46 21.60 5.72
N LEU A 68 2.11 20.93 6.82
CA LEU A 68 1.34 21.53 7.91
C LEU A 68 2.06 22.73 8.57
N ALA A 69 3.38 22.69 8.67
CA ALA A 69 4.16 23.79 9.22
C ALA A 69 4.13 25.04 8.33
N HIS A 70 4.06 24.87 7.00
CA HIS A 70 4.04 25.99 6.05
C HIS A 70 2.64 26.51 5.76
N VAL A 71 1.64 25.62 5.71
CA VAL A 71 0.26 25.95 5.26
C VAL A 71 -0.68 26.14 6.45
N GLY A 72 -0.30 25.66 7.64
CA GLY A 72 -1.18 25.64 8.81
C GLY A 72 -2.26 24.55 8.69
N ASN A 73 -3.38 24.74 9.39
CA ASN A 73 -4.50 23.77 9.44
C ASN A 73 -5.56 24.02 8.34
N ARG A 74 -5.19 24.60 7.22
CA ARG A 74 -6.09 24.84 6.08
C ARG A 74 -6.29 23.56 5.29
N ALA A 75 -7.38 22.84 5.58
CA ALA A 75 -7.68 21.53 4.96
C ALA A 75 -7.76 21.60 3.42
N ASP A 76 -8.31 22.70 2.87
CA ASP A 76 -8.43 22.97 1.45
C ASP A 76 -7.08 23.03 0.71
N LEU A 77 -6.00 23.37 1.40
CA LEU A 77 -4.65 23.41 0.85
C LEU A 77 -3.82 22.18 1.24
N VAL A 78 -3.93 21.74 2.50
CA VAL A 78 -3.14 20.62 3.02
C VAL A 78 -3.49 19.32 2.32
N LEU A 79 -4.78 19.01 2.14
CA LEU A 79 -5.18 17.72 1.58
C LEU A 79 -4.75 17.53 0.12
N PRO A 80 -4.92 18.49 -0.80
CA PRO A 80 -4.38 18.36 -2.16
C PRO A 80 -2.86 18.18 -2.18
N LEU A 81 -2.12 18.93 -1.36
CA LEU A 81 -0.66 18.79 -1.25
C LEU A 81 -0.26 17.42 -0.69
N CYS A 82 -0.93 16.95 0.36
CA CYS A 82 -0.70 15.62 0.90
C CYS A 82 -1.00 14.53 -0.13
N ASN A 83 -2.09 14.66 -0.87
CA ASN A 83 -2.44 13.71 -1.93
C ASN A 83 -1.40 13.68 -3.06
N ALA A 84 -0.87 14.84 -3.43
CA ALA A 84 0.12 14.94 -4.51
C ALA A 84 1.52 14.48 -4.09
N GLN A 85 1.96 14.80 -2.85
CA GLN A 85 3.35 14.61 -2.44
C GLN A 85 3.53 13.47 -1.42
N CYS A 86 2.62 13.32 -0.44
CA CYS A 86 2.81 12.38 0.66
C CYS A 86 2.22 11.00 0.34
N VAL A 87 1.03 10.93 -0.24
CA VAL A 87 0.37 9.65 -0.57
C VAL A 87 1.22 8.79 -1.51
N PRO A 88 1.90 9.31 -2.56
CA PRO A 88 2.80 8.51 -3.38
C PRO A 88 3.96 7.88 -2.61
N ILE A 89 4.47 8.53 -1.55
CA ILE A 89 5.52 7.98 -0.69
C ILE A 89 4.99 6.75 0.06
N LEU A 90 3.78 6.85 0.60
CA LEU A 90 3.13 5.80 1.37
C LEU A 90 2.75 4.60 0.49
N LEU A 91 2.30 4.87 -0.73
CA LEU A 91 1.83 3.86 -1.68
C LEU A 91 2.90 3.41 -2.68
N TYR A 92 4.18 3.67 -2.40
CA TYR A 92 5.26 3.23 -3.27
C TYR A 92 5.31 1.70 -3.36
N ALA A 93 5.26 1.17 -4.59
CA ALA A 93 5.31 -0.25 -4.93
C ALA A 93 4.18 -1.13 -4.29
N VAL A 94 3.16 -0.52 -3.71
CA VAL A 94 2.04 -1.24 -3.06
C VAL A 94 1.32 -2.15 -4.05
N GLU A 95 1.28 -1.77 -5.32
CA GLU A 95 0.65 -2.54 -6.40
C GLU A 95 1.33 -3.89 -6.66
N SER A 96 2.61 -4.01 -6.34
CA SER A 96 3.36 -5.27 -6.50
C SER A 96 3.31 -6.19 -5.28
N MET A 97 2.64 -5.77 -4.21
CA MET A 97 2.60 -6.47 -2.93
C MET A 97 1.23 -7.13 -2.71
N SER A 98 1.21 -8.38 -2.27
CA SER A 98 -0.02 -9.02 -1.79
C SER A 98 -0.27 -8.59 -0.35
N LEU A 99 -1.03 -7.51 -0.15
CA LEU A 99 -1.33 -6.96 1.17
C LEU A 99 -2.53 -7.64 1.81
N THR A 100 -2.38 -8.06 3.05
CA THR A 100 -3.50 -8.46 3.91
C THR A 100 -4.37 -7.26 4.29
N LYS A 101 -5.62 -7.50 4.70
CA LYS A 101 -6.51 -6.44 5.21
C LYS A 101 -5.85 -5.63 6.33
N THR A 102 -5.19 -6.31 7.28
CA THR A 102 -4.49 -5.67 8.39
C THR A 102 -3.34 -4.76 7.91
N GLU A 103 -2.60 -5.18 6.88
CA GLU A 103 -1.51 -4.37 6.32
C GLU A 103 -2.06 -3.15 5.57
N LYS A 104 -3.17 -3.28 4.84
CA LYS A 104 -3.87 -2.14 4.21
C LYS A 104 -4.31 -1.12 5.25
N CYS A 105 -4.96 -1.55 6.34
CA CYS A 105 -5.36 -0.68 7.45
C CYS A 105 -4.15 0.02 8.10
N ARG A 106 -3.06 -0.72 8.36
CA ARG A 106 -1.82 -0.14 8.91
C ARG A 106 -1.19 0.89 7.99
N LEU A 107 -1.30 0.69 6.69
CA LEU A 107 -0.77 1.62 5.69
C LEU A 107 -1.68 2.85 5.54
N ALA A 108 -2.99 2.69 5.68
CA ALA A 108 -3.97 3.78 5.61
C ALA A 108 -3.96 4.69 6.84
N HIS A 109 -3.61 4.14 8.01
CA HIS A 109 -3.64 4.86 9.28
C HIS A 109 -2.89 6.22 9.30
N PRO A 110 -1.69 6.41 8.71
CA PRO A 110 -1.04 7.71 8.64
C PRO A 110 -1.88 8.78 7.93
N TYR A 111 -2.59 8.41 6.86
CA TYR A 111 -3.46 9.33 6.12
C TYR A 111 -4.69 9.71 6.93
N PHE A 112 -5.33 8.75 7.59
CA PHE A 112 -6.39 8.99 8.56
C PHE A 112 -5.96 10.00 9.65
N ARG A 113 -4.74 9.87 10.18
CA ARG A 113 -4.17 10.77 11.20
C ARG A 113 -4.04 12.21 10.72
N ILE A 114 -3.84 12.46 9.43
CA ILE A 114 -3.84 13.83 8.88
C ILE A 114 -5.25 14.43 8.98
N PHE A 115 -6.29 13.68 8.59
CA PHE A 115 -7.68 14.11 8.75
C PHE A 115 -8.02 14.34 10.22
N ALA A 116 -7.67 13.41 11.10
CA ALA A 116 -7.90 13.56 12.55
C ALA A 116 -7.24 14.83 13.10
N LYS A 117 -6.05 15.20 12.63
CA LYS A 117 -5.35 16.42 13.03
C LYS A 117 -6.02 17.68 12.47
N LEU A 118 -6.44 17.67 11.20
CA LEU A 118 -7.07 18.82 10.56
C LEU A 118 -8.46 19.12 11.11
N PHE A 119 -9.24 18.09 11.41
CA PHE A 119 -10.63 18.22 11.86
C PHE A 119 -10.79 18.04 13.37
N HIS A 120 -9.69 17.90 14.12
CA HIS A 120 -9.66 17.77 15.58
C HIS A 120 -10.56 16.66 16.14
N THR A 121 -10.70 15.54 15.44
CA THR A 121 -11.53 14.40 15.85
C THR A 121 -10.86 13.07 15.49
N PHE A 122 -11.17 12.03 16.27
CA PHE A 122 -10.80 10.63 15.97
C PHE A 122 -12.04 9.77 15.70
N ASP A 123 -13.21 10.37 15.64
CA ASP A 123 -14.44 9.66 15.30
C ASP A 123 -14.42 9.28 13.82
N ASN A 124 -14.51 7.96 13.57
CA ASN A 124 -14.47 7.42 12.21
C ASN A 124 -15.66 7.91 11.37
N THR A 125 -16.84 8.09 11.98
CA THR A 125 -18.03 8.54 11.27
C THR A 125 -17.83 9.97 10.77
N ILE A 126 -17.35 10.87 11.63
CA ILE A 126 -17.07 12.26 11.27
C ILE A 126 -15.96 12.34 10.24
N ILE A 127 -14.88 11.55 10.39
CA ILE A 127 -13.76 11.54 9.42
C ILE A 127 -14.23 11.02 8.07
N ASN A 128 -15.10 10.01 8.02
CA ASN A 128 -15.68 9.53 6.76
C ASN A 128 -16.51 10.61 6.05
N GLN A 129 -17.28 11.40 6.79
CA GLN A 129 -17.97 12.57 6.25
C GLN A 129 -16.97 13.61 5.72
N CYS A 130 -15.86 13.87 6.46
CA CYS A 130 -14.81 14.76 6.00
C CYS A 130 -14.16 14.28 4.69
N TYR A 131 -13.97 12.96 4.51
CA TYR A 131 -13.51 12.41 3.24
C TYR A 131 -14.46 12.78 2.09
N CYS A 132 -15.77 12.67 2.30
CA CYS A 132 -16.77 13.05 1.29
C CYS A 132 -16.73 14.54 0.99
N TYR A 133 -16.74 15.40 2.00
CA TYR A 133 -16.70 16.86 1.80
C TYR A 133 -15.45 17.34 1.07
N MET A 134 -14.33 16.67 1.26
CA MET A 134 -13.05 17.05 0.66
C MET A 134 -12.75 16.33 -0.67
N ASP A 135 -13.73 15.61 -1.25
CA ASP A 135 -13.55 14.75 -2.47
C ASP A 135 -12.32 13.85 -2.36
N CYS A 136 -12.06 13.31 -1.17
CA CYS A 136 -10.94 12.42 -0.89
C CYS A 136 -11.45 11.00 -0.64
N LEU A 137 -10.82 9.99 -1.22
CA LEU A 137 -11.08 8.60 -0.86
C LEU A 137 -10.21 8.19 0.32
N PRO A 138 -10.72 7.41 1.28
CA PRO A 138 -9.88 6.73 2.26
C PRO A 138 -8.79 5.91 1.55
N LEU A 139 -7.61 5.84 2.16
CA LEU A 139 -6.43 5.29 1.47
C LEU A 139 -6.58 3.82 1.05
N GLU A 140 -7.39 3.05 1.76
CA GLU A 140 -7.69 1.65 1.41
C GLU A 140 -8.36 1.53 0.03
N TYR A 141 -9.26 2.44 -0.29
CA TYR A 141 -9.93 2.51 -1.60
C TYR A 141 -8.96 2.99 -2.69
N VAL A 142 -8.05 3.91 -2.35
CA VAL A 142 -6.99 4.35 -3.26
C VAL A 142 -6.03 3.20 -3.58
N ILE A 143 -5.70 2.35 -2.60
CA ILE A 143 -4.89 1.14 -2.79
C ILE A 143 -5.58 0.20 -3.78
N ASP A 144 -6.86 -0.10 -3.58
CA ASP A 144 -7.62 -0.99 -4.47
C ASP A 144 -7.69 -0.42 -5.91
N LEU A 145 -7.92 0.90 -6.05
CA LEU A 145 -7.92 1.56 -7.37
C LEU A 145 -6.56 1.45 -8.09
N ARG A 146 -5.46 1.65 -7.35
CA ARG A 146 -4.10 1.51 -7.91
C ARG A 146 -3.81 0.07 -8.29
N MET A 147 -4.20 -0.89 -7.44
CA MET A 147 -4.06 -2.31 -7.70
C MET A 147 -4.80 -2.71 -8.98
N MET A 148 -6.07 -2.31 -9.16
CA MET A 148 -6.83 -2.57 -10.38
C MET A 148 -6.12 -2.04 -11.63
N LYS A 149 -5.67 -0.78 -11.59
CA LYS A 149 -4.93 -0.17 -12.72
C LYS A 149 -3.66 -0.95 -13.06
N PHE A 150 -2.93 -1.39 -12.05
CA PHE A 150 -1.72 -2.18 -12.21
C PHE A 150 -2.03 -3.55 -12.82
N LEU A 151 -3.02 -4.27 -12.28
CA LEU A 151 -3.38 -5.61 -12.73
C LEU A 151 -3.89 -5.62 -14.18
N VAL A 152 -4.69 -4.63 -14.57
CA VAL A 152 -5.13 -4.49 -15.97
C VAL A 152 -3.95 -4.18 -16.89
N LYS A 153 -3.03 -3.31 -16.47
CA LYS A 153 -1.80 -3.04 -17.23
C LYS A 153 -0.92 -4.29 -17.33
N LEU A 154 -0.86 -5.09 -16.29
CA LEU A 154 -0.11 -6.34 -16.26
C LEU A 154 -0.73 -7.37 -17.23
N ALA A 155 -2.07 -7.50 -17.25
CA ALA A 155 -2.80 -8.37 -18.15
C ALA A 155 -2.59 -8.00 -19.64
N SER A 156 -2.53 -6.71 -19.95
CA SER A 156 -2.33 -6.18 -21.31
C SER A 156 -0.87 -6.14 -21.76
N SER A 157 0.08 -6.55 -20.91
CA SER A 157 1.51 -6.50 -21.22
C SER A 157 1.85 -7.41 -22.40
N SER A 158 2.72 -6.94 -23.30
CA SER A 158 3.31 -7.76 -24.37
C SER A 158 4.39 -8.74 -23.88
N ASN A 159 4.93 -8.52 -22.68
CA ASN A 159 5.97 -9.36 -22.11
C ASN A 159 5.41 -10.70 -21.64
N LYS A 160 5.92 -11.80 -22.20
CA LYS A 160 5.48 -13.18 -21.90
C LYS A 160 5.59 -13.53 -20.41
N LEU A 161 6.68 -13.09 -19.73
CA LEU A 161 6.89 -13.37 -18.32
C LEU A 161 5.82 -12.66 -17.45
N LEU A 162 5.53 -11.39 -17.74
CA LEU A 162 4.51 -10.65 -17.02
C LEU A 162 3.11 -11.23 -17.22
N LYS A 163 2.80 -11.70 -18.43
CA LYS A 163 1.54 -12.43 -18.69
C LYS A 163 1.44 -13.72 -17.87
N SER A 164 2.51 -14.50 -17.82
CA SER A 164 2.53 -15.73 -17.01
C SER A 164 2.34 -15.45 -15.52
N ILE A 165 2.99 -14.39 -14.98
CA ILE A 165 2.79 -13.96 -13.59
C ILE A 165 1.33 -13.57 -13.34
N TYR A 166 0.73 -12.82 -14.27
CA TYR A 166 -0.69 -12.43 -14.17
C TYR A 166 -1.60 -13.65 -14.14
N GLN A 167 -1.42 -14.61 -15.05
CA GLN A 167 -2.24 -15.82 -15.13
C GLN A 167 -2.12 -16.70 -13.88
N LEU A 168 -0.92 -16.79 -13.29
CA LEU A 168 -0.68 -17.67 -12.13
C LEU A 168 -1.22 -17.13 -10.81
N LYS A 169 -1.31 -15.83 -10.64
CA LYS A 169 -1.57 -15.25 -9.31
C LYS A 169 -2.48 -14.03 -9.29
N SER A 170 -2.51 -13.26 -10.34
CA SER A 170 -3.09 -11.90 -10.30
C SER A 170 -4.48 -11.81 -10.91
N SER A 171 -4.91 -12.82 -11.68
CA SER A 171 -6.25 -12.87 -12.30
C SER A 171 -7.35 -12.89 -11.25
N ASP A 172 -7.22 -13.74 -10.22
CA ASP A 172 -8.23 -13.87 -9.18
C ASP A 172 -8.32 -12.61 -8.31
N GLU A 173 -7.18 -11.94 -8.07
CA GLU A 173 -7.16 -10.69 -7.31
C GLU A 173 -7.90 -9.57 -8.06
N LEU A 174 -7.72 -9.47 -9.37
CA LEU A 174 -8.46 -8.50 -10.19
C LEU A 174 -9.96 -8.78 -10.15
N ILE A 175 -10.38 -10.04 -10.33
CA ILE A 175 -11.78 -10.46 -10.28
C ILE A 175 -12.39 -10.14 -8.93
N ASN A 176 -11.68 -10.41 -7.83
CA ASN A 176 -12.14 -10.14 -6.48
C ASN A 176 -12.35 -8.64 -6.23
N ILE A 177 -11.41 -7.78 -6.69
CA ILE A 177 -11.56 -6.33 -6.54
C ILE A 177 -12.71 -5.83 -7.43
N GLN A 178 -12.83 -6.28 -8.66
CA GLN A 178 -13.93 -5.90 -9.56
C GLN A 178 -15.28 -6.32 -8.98
N SER A 179 -15.40 -7.54 -8.47
CA SER A 179 -16.61 -8.04 -7.82
C SER A 179 -16.99 -7.22 -6.59
N LYS A 180 -16.00 -6.85 -5.74
CA LYS A 180 -16.21 -6.02 -4.56
C LYS A 180 -16.89 -4.68 -4.89
N TYR A 181 -16.56 -4.08 -6.03
CA TYR A 181 -17.08 -2.76 -6.43
C TYR A 181 -18.17 -2.84 -7.52
N GLY A 182 -18.64 -4.04 -7.90
CA GLY A 182 -19.63 -4.22 -8.95
C GLY A 182 -19.17 -3.74 -10.33
N ILE A 183 -17.86 -3.82 -10.60
CA ILE A 183 -17.26 -3.34 -11.84
C ILE A 183 -17.26 -4.47 -12.87
N ASN A 184 -18.00 -4.29 -13.95
CA ASN A 184 -17.98 -5.18 -15.11
C ASN A 184 -17.12 -4.59 -16.21
N ASN A 185 -16.45 -5.43 -17.01
CA ASN A 185 -15.61 -5.01 -18.13
C ASN A 185 -16.35 -4.16 -19.19
N ASN A 186 -17.67 -4.22 -19.23
CA ASN A 186 -18.53 -3.47 -20.15
C ASN A 186 -19.11 -2.19 -19.52
N SER A 187 -18.78 -1.87 -18.26
CA SER A 187 -19.34 -0.69 -17.61
C SER A 187 -18.66 0.58 -18.14
N LYS A 188 -19.48 1.54 -18.62
CA LYS A 188 -19.02 2.89 -19.02
C LYS A 188 -18.63 3.76 -17.80
N VAL A 189 -18.88 3.27 -16.59
CA VAL A 189 -18.59 3.98 -15.33
C VAL A 189 -17.09 3.90 -15.03
N SER A 190 -16.47 5.02 -14.69
CA SER A 190 -15.07 5.02 -14.29
C SER A 190 -14.87 4.21 -12.99
N TRP A 191 -13.74 3.53 -12.87
CA TRP A 191 -13.44 2.73 -11.67
C TRP A 191 -13.43 3.60 -10.40
N ARG A 192 -12.95 4.84 -10.49
CA ARG A 192 -13.00 5.80 -9.38
C ARG A 192 -14.45 6.05 -8.95
N THR A 193 -15.36 6.26 -9.89
CA THR A 193 -16.77 6.49 -9.61
C THR A 193 -17.45 5.27 -8.96
N ALA A 194 -17.14 4.06 -9.42
CA ALA A 194 -17.69 2.84 -8.84
C ALA A 194 -17.20 2.65 -7.39
N ILE A 195 -15.91 2.86 -7.15
CA ILE A 195 -15.31 2.79 -5.82
C ILE A 195 -15.88 3.88 -4.90
N TRP A 196 -16.08 5.08 -5.43
CA TRP A 196 -16.68 6.20 -4.69
C TRP A 196 -18.09 5.88 -4.23
N ARG A 197 -18.96 5.41 -5.13
CA ARG A 197 -20.33 4.96 -4.79
C ARG A 197 -20.33 3.88 -3.71
N HIS A 198 -19.42 2.92 -3.80
CA HIS A 198 -19.30 1.88 -2.76
C HIS A 198 -18.91 2.48 -1.41
N PHE A 199 -18.07 3.49 -1.37
CA PHE A 199 -17.69 4.19 -0.16
C PHE A 199 -18.86 4.99 0.44
N GLU A 200 -19.63 5.73 -0.39
CA GLU A 200 -20.82 6.46 0.05
C GLU A 200 -21.86 5.52 0.69
N ILE A 201 -22.18 4.41 0.03
CA ILE A 201 -23.08 3.40 0.58
C ILE A 201 -22.58 2.87 1.94
N ALA A 202 -21.28 2.62 2.08
CA ALA A 202 -20.70 2.13 3.33
C ALA A 202 -20.82 3.14 4.48
N ILE A 203 -20.82 4.45 4.19
CA ILE A 203 -21.04 5.50 5.20
C ILE A 203 -22.50 5.53 5.63
N ASP A 204 -23.44 5.48 4.70
CA ASP A 204 -24.88 5.54 4.98
C ASP A 204 -25.32 4.37 5.88
N PHE A 205 -24.76 3.17 5.66
CA PHE A 205 -25.00 2.00 6.52
C PHE A 205 -24.36 2.11 7.91
N SER A 206 -23.33 2.92 8.09
CA SER A 206 -22.68 3.10 9.40
C SER A 206 -23.28 4.24 10.23
N ALA A 207 -24.20 5.02 9.66
CA ALA A 207 -24.88 6.14 10.33
C ALA A 207 -26.26 5.74 10.92
N ASN A 208 -26.77 4.55 10.59
CA ASN A 208 -27.98 3.93 11.14
C ASN A 208 -27.63 2.82 12.15
#